data_f2473f9aae65c7398b2d59a49881d0f3
#
_entry.id   f2473f9aae65c7398b2d59a49881d0f3
#
_cell.length_a   1.000
_cell.length_b   1.000
_cell.length_c   1.000
_cell.angle_alpha   90.00
_cell.angle_beta   90.00
_cell.angle_gamma   90.00
#
_symmetry.space_group_name_H-M   'P 1'
#
loop_
_entity.id
_entity.type
_entity.pdbx_description
1 polymer ?
#
loop_
_entity_poly.entity_id
_entity_poly.type
_entity_poly.pdbx_seq_one_letter_code
_entity_poly.pdbx_strand_id
1 'polypeptide(L)'
;MAIKTVGSEAIIDVTVVDTPVFVQTTTTSNGTLSGSIVLNNVQLRNVPVAVGVQGGEVVLQGSNDSTYIQSWAQGNVYVGNDGQPRYTQGFIQPPQKPWNIIDSQGNIFGKGHPQYPDYSLDQIVSVKSHGAVGDGYTDDTAALQNIFDRVCFESYCYTKC
;
A
#
# COMPACT_ATOMS: atom_id res chain seq x y z
N MET A 1 1.48 7.00 -10.56
CA MET A 1 2.84 6.54 -10.18
C MET A 1 2.93 5.08 -10.55
N ALA A 2 3.84 4.69 -11.43
CA ALA A 2 4.00 3.29 -11.79
C ALA A 2 4.92 2.61 -10.79
N ILE A 3 4.53 1.44 -10.29
CA ILE A 3 5.40 0.60 -9.45
C ILE A 3 6.35 -0.15 -10.39
N LYS A 4 7.64 0.02 -10.19
CA LYS A 4 8.67 -0.76 -10.90
C LYS A 4 9.06 -1.93 -10.01
N THR A 5 8.75 -3.14 -10.45
CA THR A 5 9.07 -4.34 -9.68
C THR A 5 10.47 -4.86 -10.03
N VAL A 6 11.25 -5.15 -9.03
CA VAL A 6 12.59 -5.78 -9.15
C VAL A 6 12.65 -7.13 -8.42
N GLY A 7 11.53 -7.62 -7.90
CA GLY A 7 11.45 -8.83 -7.11
C GLY A 7 10.03 -9.37 -7.04
N SER A 8 9.60 -9.79 -5.88
CA SER A 8 8.23 -10.27 -5.64
C SER A 8 7.40 -9.18 -4.96
N GLU A 9 6.21 -8.93 -5.48
CA GLU A 9 5.30 -7.89 -5.02
C GLU A 9 3.92 -8.49 -4.74
N ALA A 10 3.36 -8.16 -3.59
CA ALA A 10 1.96 -8.44 -3.26
C ALA A 10 1.23 -7.11 -3.04
N ILE A 11 0.24 -6.83 -3.87
CA ILE A 11 -0.55 -5.61 -3.84
C ILE A 11 -1.97 -5.99 -3.48
N ILE A 12 -2.41 -5.57 -2.31
CA ILE A 12 -3.64 -6.04 -1.69
C ILE A 12 -4.48 -4.85 -1.22
N ASP A 13 -5.80 -4.91 -1.48
CA ASP A 13 -6.78 -3.91 -1.02
C ASP A 13 -6.44 -2.48 -1.49
N VAL A 14 -6.17 -2.29 -2.77
CA VAL A 14 -5.73 -1.02 -3.36
C VAL A 14 -6.75 -0.48 -4.34
N THR A 15 -6.97 0.82 -4.30
CA THR A 15 -7.67 1.57 -5.34
C THR A 15 -6.69 2.50 -6.06
N VAL A 16 -6.63 2.38 -7.38
CA VAL A 16 -5.78 3.21 -8.25
C VAL A 16 -6.66 4.01 -9.21
N VAL A 17 -6.34 5.28 -9.35
CA VAL A 17 -7.13 6.22 -10.17
C VAL A 17 -6.20 7.00 -11.09
N ASP A 18 -6.65 7.26 -12.32
CA ASP A 18 -6.02 8.15 -13.29
C ASP A 18 -4.52 7.84 -13.51
N THR A 19 -4.19 6.56 -13.65
CA THR A 19 -2.81 6.11 -13.80
C THR A 19 -2.66 5.34 -15.12
N PRO A 20 -1.80 5.76 -16.05
CA PRO A 20 -1.67 5.11 -17.37
C PRO A 20 -1.24 3.64 -17.28
N VAL A 21 -0.33 3.33 -16.37
CA VAL A 21 0.16 1.98 -16.10
C VAL A 21 0.26 1.80 -14.59
N PHE A 22 -0.45 0.82 -14.03
CA PHE A 22 -0.42 0.57 -12.59
C PHE A 22 0.88 -0.13 -12.16
N VAL A 23 1.14 -1.31 -12.72
CA VAL A 23 2.38 -2.06 -12.45
C VAL A 23 3.19 -2.16 -13.73
N GLN A 24 4.45 -1.71 -13.67
CA GLN A 24 5.37 -1.80 -14.79
C GLN A 24 6.51 -2.75 -14.45
N THR A 25 6.66 -3.80 -15.25
CA THR A 25 7.76 -4.77 -15.15
C THR A 25 8.85 -4.45 -16.17
N THR A 26 10.05 -4.96 -15.94
CA THR A 26 11.19 -4.82 -16.87
C THR A 26 11.45 -6.08 -17.69
N THR A 27 10.81 -7.19 -17.32
CA THR A 27 10.99 -8.50 -17.96
C THR A 27 9.73 -8.96 -18.67
N THR A 28 9.89 -9.62 -19.79
CA THR A 28 8.80 -10.21 -20.58
C THR A 28 8.14 -11.38 -19.83
N SER A 29 6.87 -11.64 -20.14
CA SER A 29 6.02 -12.62 -19.45
C SER A 29 6.18 -14.08 -19.93
N ASN A 30 7.26 -14.44 -20.58
CA ASN A 30 7.42 -15.74 -21.25
C ASN A 30 7.86 -16.90 -20.33
N GLY A 31 7.40 -16.96 -19.09
CA GLY A 31 7.66 -18.07 -18.17
C GLY A 31 8.97 -18.00 -17.40
N THR A 32 9.72 -16.91 -17.52
CA THR A 32 11.06 -16.77 -16.92
C THR A 32 11.18 -15.61 -15.94
N LEU A 33 10.04 -15.12 -15.42
CA LEU A 33 10.06 -14.04 -14.44
C LEU A 33 10.81 -14.50 -13.18
N SER A 34 11.82 -13.73 -12.79
CA SER A 34 12.63 -14.04 -11.58
C SER A 34 11.88 -13.70 -10.28
N GLY A 35 10.84 -12.88 -10.35
CA GLY A 35 9.98 -12.51 -9.24
C GLY A 35 8.53 -12.95 -9.45
N SER A 36 7.64 -12.48 -8.59
CA SER A 36 6.22 -12.70 -8.70
C SER A 36 5.42 -11.44 -8.41
N ILE A 37 4.28 -11.30 -9.05
CA ILE A 37 3.32 -10.24 -8.81
C ILE A 37 2.01 -10.91 -8.40
N VAL A 38 1.46 -10.49 -7.28
CA VAL A 38 0.13 -10.90 -6.83
C VAL A 38 -0.71 -9.64 -6.64
N LEU A 39 -1.83 -9.58 -7.33
CA LEU A 39 -2.87 -8.57 -7.16
C LEU A 39 -4.06 -9.20 -6.47
N ASN A 40 -4.53 -8.64 -5.38
CA ASN A 40 -5.71 -9.12 -4.67
C ASN A 40 -6.58 -7.95 -4.23
N ASN A 41 -7.86 -8.00 -4.58
CA ASN A 41 -8.83 -6.95 -4.24
C ASN A 41 -8.35 -5.55 -4.69
N VAL A 42 -8.07 -5.42 -5.98
CA VAL A 42 -7.58 -4.18 -6.59
C VAL A 42 -8.67 -3.54 -7.43
N GLN A 43 -8.98 -2.28 -7.14
CA GLN A 43 -9.89 -1.47 -7.94
C GLN A 43 -9.10 -0.49 -8.80
N LEU A 44 -9.33 -0.51 -10.09
CA LEU A 44 -8.73 0.41 -11.06
C LEU A 44 -9.82 1.32 -11.64
N ARG A 45 -9.55 2.64 -11.67
CA ARG A 45 -10.42 3.63 -12.28
C ARG A 45 -9.60 4.49 -13.22
N ASN A 46 -9.96 4.50 -14.50
CA ASN A 46 -9.21 5.18 -15.55
C ASN A 46 -7.72 4.75 -15.55
N VAL A 47 -7.51 3.43 -15.59
CA VAL A 47 -6.19 2.79 -15.61
C VAL A 47 -6.15 1.83 -16.80
N PRO A 48 -5.73 2.27 -17.99
CA PRO A 48 -5.77 1.45 -19.21
C PRO A 48 -4.89 0.22 -19.16
N VAL A 49 -3.79 0.24 -18.41
CA VAL A 49 -2.89 -0.90 -18.27
C VAL A 49 -2.75 -1.27 -16.80
N ALA A 50 -3.22 -2.46 -16.42
CA ALA A 50 -3.05 -2.97 -15.05
C ALA A 50 -1.63 -3.49 -14.81
N VAL A 51 -1.10 -4.31 -15.72
CA VAL A 51 0.29 -4.79 -15.69
C VAL A 51 0.86 -4.72 -17.09
N GLY A 52 2.01 -4.09 -17.26
CA GLY A 52 2.69 -3.97 -18.56
C GLY A 52 4.20 -4.09 -18.43
N VAL A 53 4.85 -4.45 -19.54
CA VAL A 53 6.30 -4.49 -19.66
C VAL A 53 6.78 -3.14 -20.16
N GLN A 54 7.85 -2.63 -19.59
CA GLN A 54 8.44 -1.36 -20.01
C GLN A 54 8.89 -1.42 -21.48
N GLY A 55 8.25 -0.63 -22.35
CA GLY A 55 8.51 -0.63 -23.79
C GLY A 55 8.07 -1.91 -24.51
N GLY A 56 7.25 -2.74 -23.89
CA GLY A 56 6.81 -4.03 -24.38
C GLY A 56 5.29 -4.24 -24.32
N GLU A 57 4.91 -5.47 -24.08
CA GLU A 57 3.53 -5.93 -24.13
C GLU A 57 2.69 -5.50 -22.91
N VAL A 58 1.38 -5.48 -23.07
CA VAL A 58 0.42 -5.43 -21.98
C VAL A 58 0.16 -6.84 -21.48
N VAL A 59 0.51 -7.10 -20.23
CA VAL A 59 0.36 -8.42 -19.58
C VAL A 59 -1.04 -8.59 -19.01
N LEU A 60 -1.56 -7.55 -18.38
CA LEU A 60 -2.94 -7.50 -17.88
C LEU A 60 -3.56 -6.15 -18.27
N GLN A 61 -4.61 -6.24 -19.06
CA GLN A 61 -5.37 -5.07 -19.47
C GLN A 61 -6.13 -4.48 -18.28
N GLY A 62 -6.14 -3.18 -18.19
CA GLY A 62 -7.03 -2.42 -17.33
C GLY A 62 -8.22 -1.86 -18.13
N SER A 63 -8.67 -0.66 -17.79
CA SER A 63 -9.80 0.01 -18.44
C SER A 63 -9.71 1.51 -18.29
N ASN A 64 -10.24 2.25 -19.27
CA ASN A 64 -10.47 3.69 -19.15
C ASN A 64 -11.67 4.02 -18.23
N ASP A 65 -12.46 3.03 -17.86
CA ASP A 65 -13.57 3.16 -16.91
C ASP A 65 -13.15 2.59 -15.55
N SER A 66 -13.83 1.53 -15.12
CA SER A 66 -13.58 0.85 -13.85
C SER A 66 -13.33 -0.64 -14.08
N THR A 67 -12.29 -1.17 -13.48
CA THR A 67 -11.96 -2.59 -13.48
C THR A 67 -11.70 -3.07 -12.07
N TYR A 68 -12.24 -4.23 -11.72
CA TYR A 68 -11.99 -4.90 -10.45
C TYR A 68 -11.22 -6.19 -10.66
N ILE A 69 -10.07 -6.29 -10.02
CA ILE A 69 -9.22 -7.48 -10.03
C ILE A 69 -9.38 -8.16 -8.67
N GLN A 70 -10.15 -9.24 -8.66
CA GLN A 70 -10.38 -10.00 -7.43
C GLN A 70 -9.11 -10.70 -6.96
N SER A 71 -8.46 -11.46 -7.85
CA SER A 71 -7.15 -12.05 -7.58
C SER A 71 -6.47 -12.46 -8.88
N TRP A 72 -5.26 -12.00 -9.08
CA TRP A 72 -4.43 -12.29 -10.27
C TRP A 72 -2.98 -12.45 -9.85
N ALA A 73 -2.27 -13.34 -10.51
CA ALA A 73 -0.86 -13.56 -10.25
C ALA A 73 -0.07 -13.76 -11.54
N GLN A 74 1.20 -13.35 -11.50
CA GLN A 74 2.22 -13.65 -12.49
C GLN A 74 3.51 -14.02 -11.79
N GLY A 75 4.14 -15.12 -12.20
CA GLY A 75 5.41 -15.57 -11.67
C GLY A 75 5.37 -17.00 -11.14
N ASN A 76 6.37 -17.35 -10.34
CA ASN A 76 6.49 -18.69 -9.78
C ASN A 76 5.61 -18.84 -8.52
N VAL A 77 4.70 -19.75 -8.55
CA VAL A 77 3.84 -20.12 -7.43
C VAL A 77 4.31 -21.47 -6.87
N TYR A 78 4.51 -21.52 -5.57
CA TYR A 78 4.88 -22.73 -4.83
C TYR A 78 3.63 -23.26 -4.12
N VAL A 79 3.25 -24.49 -4.41
CA VAL A 79 2.08 -25.13 -3.80
C VAL A 79 2.55 -26.33 -2.96
N GLY A 80 2.21 -26.30 -1.68
CA GLY A 80 2.64 -27.33 -0.74
C GLY A 80 4.11 -27.20 -0.32
N ASN A 81 4.71 -28.31 0.09
CA ASN A 81 6.08 -28.37 0.61
C ASN A 81 7.08 -29.03 -0.35
N ASP A 82 6.70 -29.23 -1.61
CA ASP A 82 7.54 -29.90 -2.61
C ASP A 82 8.67 -29.01 -3.16
N GLY A 83 8.61 -27.70 -2.89
CA GLY A 83 9.62 -26.73 -3.33
C GLY A 83 9.68 -26.53 -4.84
N GLN A 84 8.77 -27.10 -5.62
CA GLN A 84 8.77 -27.00 -7.08
C GLN A 84 7.93 -25.80 -7.52
N PRO A 85 8.56 -24.80 -8.20
CA PRO A 85 7.82 -23.68 -8.72
C PRO A 85 6.95 -24.07 -9.91
N ARG A 86 5.76 -23.49 -9.99
CA ARG A 86 4.93 -23.51 -11.18
C ARG A 86 4.73 -22.09 -11.66
N TYR A 87 5.15 -21.80 -12.87
CA TYR A 87 4.86 -20.51 -13.46
C TYR A 87 3.37 -20.34 -13.70
N THR A 88 2.83 -19.25 -13.22
CA THR A 88 1.41 -18.90 -13.36
C THR A 88 1.31 -17.48 -13.92
N GLN A 89 0.40 -17.27 -14.85
CA GLN A 89 -0.01 -15.96 -15.32
C GLN A 89 -1.52 -15.99 -15.58
N GLY A 90 -2.25 -15.29 -14.74
CA GLY A 90 -3.71 -15.22 -14.88
C GLY A 90 -4.43 -15.03 -13.56
N PHE A 91 -5.76 -15.09 -13.64
CA PHE A 91 -6.62 -15.04 -12.47
C PHE A 91 -6.46 -16.31 -11.65
N ILE A 92 -6.36 -16.14 -10.35
CA ILE A 92 -6.21 -17.23 -9.39
C ILE A 92 -7.38 -17.21 -8.39
N GLN A 93 -7.55 -18.33 -7.68
CA GLN A 93 -8.48 -18.36 -6.56
C GLN A 93 -8.03 -17.37 -5.50
N PRO A 94 -8.88 -16.43 -5.08
CA PRO A 94 -8.50 -15.48 -4.05
C PRO A 94 -8.19 -16.20 -2.73
N PRO A 95 -7.13 -15.81 -2.01
CA PRO A 95 -6.84 -16.37 -0.71
C PRO A 95 -7.99 -16.07 0.26
N GLN A 96 -8.33 -17.06 1.08
CA GLN A 96 -9.32 -16.86 2.13
C GLN A 96 -8.75 -15.98 3.22
N LYS A 97 -9.38 -14.84 3.44
CA LYS A 97 -9.03 -13.93 4.54
C LYS A 97 -9.80 -14.35 5.78
N PRO A 98 -9.16 -14.45 6.96
CA PRO A 98 -9.87 -14.69 8.21
C PRO A 98 -10.92 -13.59 8.46
N TRP A 99 -12.12 -14.00 8.85
CA TRP A 99 -13.25 -13.09 9.03
C TRP A 99 -13.01 -11.97 10.05
N ASN A 100 -12.14 -12.20 11.03
CA ASN A 100 -11.82 -11.26 12.09
C ASN A 100 -10.83 -10.15 11.68
N ILE A 101 -10.30 -10.21 10.45
CA ILE A 101 -9.38 -9.18 9.91
C ILE A 101 -9.94 -8.50 8.67
N ILE A 102 -11.19 -8.77 8.31
CA ILE A 102 -11.85 -8.13 7.17
C ILE A 102 -13.00 -7.22 7.63
N ASP A 103 -13.21 -6.16 6.87
CA ASP A 103 -14.37 -5.28 7.03
C ASP A 103 -15.63 -5.88 6.37
N SER A 104 -16.76 -5.18 6.46
CA SER A 104 -18.03 -5.59 5.85
C SER A 104 -17.98 -5.70 4.31
N GLN A 105 -16.94 -5.18 3.67
CA GLN A 105 -16.73 -5.18 2.22
C GLN A 105 -15.69 -6.22 1.79
N GLY A 106 -15.13 -6.97 2.74
CA GLY A 106 -14.13 -8.01 2.48
C GLY A 106 -12.70 -7.50 2.33
N ASN A 107 -12.44 -6.24 2.65
CA ASN A 107 -11.09 -5.70 2.67
C ASN A 107 -10.38 -6.08 3.98
N ILE A 108 -9.06 -6.20 3.95
CA ILE A 108 -8.28 -6.33 5.19
C ILE A 108 -8.50 -5.05 6.02
N PHE A 109 -8.74 -5.22 7.31
CA PHE A 109 -8.97 -4.11 8.21
C PHE A 109 -7.82 -3.09 8.11
N GLY A 110 -8.16 -1.91 7.64
CA GLY A 110 -7.28 -0.76 7.59
C GLY A 110 -7.83 0.36 8.45
N LYS A 111 -7.06 0.83 9.40
CA LYS A 111 -7.41 2.04 10.16
C LYS A 111 -6.90 3.25 9.38
N GLY A 112 -7.81 4.11 8.96
CA GLY A 112 -7.43 5.40 8.37
C GLY A 112 -6.58 6.23 9.33
N HIS A 113 -5.74 7.10 8.80
CA HIS A 113 -5.03 8.06 9.63
C HIS A 113 -6.02 8.87 10.46
N PRO A 114 -5.76 9.10 11.73
CA PRO A 114 -6.58 9.99 12.53
C PRO A 114 -6.69 11.35 11.86
N GLN A 115 -7.90 11.82 11.62
CA GLN A 115 -8.14 13.11 10.96
C GLN A 115 -8.31 14.25 11.97
N TYR A 116 -8.54 13.91 13.24
CA TYR A 116 -8.75 14.88 14.33
C TYR A 116 -9.74 16.00 13.98
N PRO A 117 -10.94 15.70 13.43
CA PRO A 117 -11.88 16.71 12.95
C PRO A 117 -12.40 17.65 14.05
N ASP A 118 -12.30 17.21 15.30
CA ASP A 118 -12.77 17.96 16.48
C ASP A 118 -11.71 18.93 17.01
N TYR A 119 -10.54 19.00 16.38
CA TYR A 119 -9.45 19.87 16.79
C TYR A 119 -9.20 20.96 15.74
N SER A 120 -9.12 22.21 16.22
CA SER A 120 -8.70 23.33 15.38
C SER A 120 -7.16 23.36 15.22
N LEU A 121 -6.66 24.05 14.20
CA LEU A 121 -5.23 24.09 13.90
C LEU A 121 -4.36 24.68 15.02
N ASP A 122 -4.92 25.57 15.84
CA ASP A 122 -4.27 26.17 17.01
C ASP A 122 -4.11 25.17 18.17
N GLN A 123 -4.85 24.08 18.15
CA GLN A 123 -4.72 22.96 19.11
C GLN A 123 -3.69 21.92 18.67
N ILE A 124 -3.14 22.06 17.47
CA ILE A 124 -2.13 21.14 16.92
C ILE A 124 -0.74 21.77 17.09
N VAL A 125 0.10 21.11 17.88
CA VAL A 125 1.44 21.59 18.17
C VAL A 125 2.41 21.09 17.10
N SER A 126 3.05 22.01 16.39
CA SER A 126 4.14 21.69 15.47
C SER A 126 5.46 21.55 16.23
N VAL A 127 6.07 20.38 16.23
CA VAL A 127 7.36 20.16 16.89
C VAL A 127 8.48 21.02 16.30
N LYS A 128 8.42 21.33 15.02
CA LYS A 128 9.41 22.19 14.35
C LYS A 128 9.34 23.65 14.82
N SER A 129 8.16 24.17 15.09
CA SER A 129 8.02 25.52 15.66
C SER A 129 8.47 25.64 17.13
N HIS A 130 8.77 24.50 17.76
CA HIS A 130 9.27 24.39 19.13
C HIS A 130 10.72 23.91 19.22
N GLY A 131 11.47 24.02 18.12
CA GLY A 131 12.91 23.82 18.10
C GLY A 131 13.38 22.44 17.60
N ALA A 132 12.46 21.55 17.21
CA ALA A 132 12.87 20.32 16.54
C ALA A 132 13.33 20.61 15.10
N VAL A 133 14.46 20.04 14.69
CA VAL A 133 15.05 20.20 13.35
C VAL A 133 14.50 19.15 12.38
N GLY A 134 14.47 17.89 12.78
CA GLY A 134 13.93 16.76 11.99
C GLY A 134 14.72 16.50 10.71
N ASP A 135 16.05 16.59 10.76
CA ASP A 135 16.98 16.38 9.65
C ASP A 135 17.58 14.95 9.62
N GLY A 136 17.25 14.13 10.61
CA GLY A 136 17.79 12.77 10.77
C GLY A 136 19.19 12.70 11.39
N TYR A 137 19.79 13.83 11.77
CA TYR A 137 21.12 13.91 12.38
C TYR A 137 21.09 14.60 13.76
N THR A 138 20.28 15.63 13.88
CA THR A 138 20.16 16.42 15.12
C THR A 138 19.35 15.62 16.16
N ASP A 139 19.83 15.59 17.39
CA ASP A 139 19.07 15.02 18.50
C ASP A 139 17.96 15.99 18.95
N ASP A 140 16.75 15.70 18.54
CA ASP A 140 15.56 16.49 18.86
C ASP A 140 14.93 16.12 20.23
N THR A 141 15.53 15.21 21.01
CA THR A 141 14.99 14.70 22.27
C THR A 141 14.60 15.82 23.23
N ALA A 142 15.46 16.81 23.43
CA ALA A 142 15.19 17.92 24.34
C ALA A 142 14.02 18.80 23.88
N ALA A 143 13.90 19.05 22.57
CA ALA A 143 12.80 19.82 22.00
C ALA A 143 11.45 19.08 22.15
N LEU A 144 11.45 17.77 21.90
CA LEU A 144 10.27 16.92 22.07
C LEU A 144 9.87 16.82 23.54
N GLN A 145 10.81 16.59 24.45
CA GLN A 145 10.54 16.51 25.88
C GLN A 145 9.92 17.81 26.42
N ASN A 146 10.44 18.97 26.01
CA ASN A 146 9.87 20.27 26.40
C ASN A 146 8.41 20.42 25.95
N ILE A 147 8.05 19.92 24.78
CA ILE A 147 6.66 19.96 24.31
C ILE A 147 5.77 19.07 25.17
N PHE A 148 6.19 17.84 25.44
CA PHE A 148 5.44 16.93 26.29
C PHE A 148 5.27 17.48 27.71
N ASP A 149 6.31 18.04 28.29
CA ASP A 149 6.26 18.62 29.63
C ASP A 149 5.27 19.81 29.70
N ARG A 150 5.23 20.65 28.66
CA ARG A 150 4.28 21.78 28.58
C ARG A 150 2.84 21.33 28.36
N VAL A 151 2.63 20.44 27.40
CA VAL A 151 1.28 19.97 27.03
C VAL A 151 0.66 19.11 28.15
N CYS A 152 1.49 18.37 28.91
CA CYS A 152 1.00 17.55 30.02
C CYS A 152 0.79 18.34 31.33
N PHE A 153 1.41 19.52 31.52
CA PHE A 153 1.27 20.31 32.72
C PHE A 153 0.06 21.28 32.72
N GLU A 154 -0.39 21.71 31.54
CA GLU A 154 -1.58 22.56 31.44
C GLU A 154 -2.84 21.69 31.25
N SER A 155 -3.37 21.20 32.35
CA SER A 155 -4.76 20.67 32.61
C SER A 155 -5.55 19.97 31.48
N TYR A 156 -5.01 19.67 30.32
CA TYR A 156 -5.71 19.00 29.20
C TYR A 156 -5.42 17.49 29.08
N CYS A 157 -4.42 16.95 29.76
CA CYS A 157 -4.07 15.52 29.69
C CYS A 157 -5.00 14.57 30.45
N TYR A 158 -5.91 15.09 31.31
CA TYR A 158 -6.72 14.23 32.18
C TYR A 158 -8.06 13.79 31.58
N THR A 159 -8.42 14.23 30.38
CA THR A 159 -9.77 13.94 29.85
C THR A 159 -9.82 13.23 28.50
N LYS A 160 -8.70 13.02 27.80
CA LYS A 160 -8.74 12.37 26.48
C LYS A 160 -7.43 11.63 26.09
N CYS A 161 -6.78 10.91 26.99
CA CYS A 161 -5.80 9.88 26.62
C CYS A 161 -6.47 8.53 26.51
#